data_223afa743735308cb418399c76416ec9
#
_entry.id   223afa743735308cb418399c76416ec9
#
_cell.length_a   1.000
_cell.length_b   1.000
_cell.length_c   1.000
_cell.angle_alpha   90.00
_cell.angle_beta   90.00
_cell.angle_gamma   90.00
#
_symmetry.space_group_name_H-M   'P 1'
#
loop_
_entity.id
_entity.type
_entity.pdbx_description
1 polymer ?
#
loop_
_entity_poly.entity_id
_entity_poly.type
_entity_poly.pdbx_seq_one_letter_code
_entity_poly.pdbx_strand_id
1 'polypeptide(L)'
;MPTLKLTKTAVDKIPAPHPEGKQTAYWDTELKGFGVLASGKTTAKTYIAQRRLPDGNTRRLTVGAVGEFGKVEDARRKAGDLLIGLREGRDLKAERRKAALRDRTLRAWFQHFLAFNKELRPRSVEEYKRSVERHLAAWLDRRLRQITRDMVEERHSAIGAGAGKAAADAAMRALRVVWNHALDRDDTLPANPVRVLKRKGWFKPPPRTRSVLVEDLPRFHNANAELPNRTAADYNKLILFTGLRRREAAALRWDEVDFATKVIRLPRVRAKGKRKLDLPMSSVVRDLLIARRALGNDGGWVFGANSKSGHIEEPKFAFQQIAEMTGIKVSPHDLRRTFITVAESSDISPLALKALVNHAIGGDVTEGYVQMTVERLREPAQKVCDRMIELCGIEMPQEAARMGERG
;
A
#
# COMPACT_ATOMS: atom_id res chain seq x y z
N MET A 1 -55.98 -10.99 6.45
CA MET A 1 -55.35 -9.81 5.79
C MET A 1 -56.37 -9.27 4.80
N PRO A 2 -56.71 -7.99 4.81
CA PRO A 2 -57.72 -7.43 3.95
C PRO A 2 -57.32 -7.49 2.48
N THR A 3 -58.26 -7.91 1.63
CA THR A 3 -58.13 -8.01 0.18
C THR A 3 -59.12 -7.08 -0.49
N LEU A 4 -58.67 -6.26 -1.42
CA LEU A 4 -59.55 -5.29 -2.11
C LEU A 4 -58.96 -4.99 -3.51
N LYS A 5 -59.82 -4.51 -4.43
CA LYS A 5 -59.36 -3.99 -5.71
C LYS A 5 -58.58 -2.71 -5.47
N LEU A 6 -57.26 -2.74 -5.71
CA LEU A 6 -56.41 -1.57 -5.55
C LEU A 6 -56.64 -0.60 -6.70
N THR A 7 -57.34 0.48 -6.43
CA THR A 7 -57.49 1.66 -7.26
C THR A 7 -56.85 2.85 -6.54
N LYS A 8 -56.60 3.96 -7.22
CA LYS A 8 -56.02 5.16 -6.57
C LYS A 8 -56.85 5.57 -5.37
N THR A 9 -58.17 5.68 -5.54
CA THR A 9 -59.11 6.05 -4.47
C THR A 9 -59.09 5.04 -3.33
N ALA A 10 -58.99 3.74 -3.62
CA ALA A 10 -58.92 2.72 -2.58
C ALA A 10 -57.62 2.80 -1.78
N VAL A 11 -56.49 3.01 -2.46
CA VAL A 11 -55.16 3.19 -1.83
C VAL A 11 -55.09 4.45 -0.98
N ASP A 12 -55.72 5.55 -1.42
CA ASP A 12 -55.77 6.80 -0.66
C ASP A 12 -56.58 6.63 0.65
N LYS A 13 -57.65 5.83 0.64
CA LYS A 13 -58.50 5.52 1.80
C LYS A 13 -57.88 4.55 2.81
N ILE A 14 -56.77 3.84 2.45
CA ILE A 14 -56.07 2.97 3.41
C ILE A 14 -55.46 3.83 4.52
N PRO A 15 -55.79 3.54 5.82
CA PRO A 15 -55.26 4.35 6.92
C PRO A 15 -53.75 4.16 7.05
N ALA A 16 -53.02 5.27 7.12
CA ALA A 16 -51.60 5.30 7.44
C ALA A 16 -51.29 6.60 8.21
N PRO A 17 -50.83 6.55 9.46
CA PRO A 17 -50.46 5.31 10.16
C PRO A 17 -51.69 4.42 10.42
N HIS A 18 -51.48 3.08 10.41
CA HIS A 18 -52.56 2.14 10.68
C HIS A 18 -53.00 2.25 12.14
N PRO A 19 -54.36 2.24 12.44
CA PRO A 19 -54.88 2.48 13.78
C PRO A 19 -54.30 1.54 14.86
N GLU A 20 -53.97 0.32 14.51
CA GLU A 20 -53.37 -0.65 15.43
C GLU A 20 -51.88 -0.41 15.70
N GLY A 21 -51.27 0.63 15.14
CA GLY A 21 -49.84 0.92 15.29
C GLY A 21 -48.90 -0.12 14.62
N LYS A 22 -49.45 -1.08 13.89
CA LYS A 22 -48.70 -2.16 13.23
C LYS A 22 -48.71 -1.99 11.72
N GLN A 23 -47.63 -2.42 11.10
CA GLN A 23 -47.54 -2.45 9.64
C GLN A 23 -48.53 -3.46 9.06
N THR A 24 -49.45 -3.03 8.21
CA THR A 24 -50.53 -3.85 7.66
C THR A 24 -50.45 -3.90 6.13
N ALA A 25 -50.59 -5.12 5.57
CA ALA A 25 -50.64 -5.33 4.13
C ALA A 25 -52.07 -5.50 3.64
N TYR A 26 -52.43 -4.76 2.59
CA TYR A 26 -53.68 -4.84 1.84
C TYR A 26 -53.40 -5.44 0.47
N TRP A 27 -54.08 -6.57 0.15
CA TRP A 27 -53.77 -7.34 -1.05
C TRP A 27 -54.72 -7.01 -2.19
N ASP A 28 -54.17 -6.98 -3.41
CA ASP A 28 -54.94 -6.72 -4.61
C ASP A 28 -55.73 -7.95 -5.04
N THR A 29 -56.98 -7.73 -5.48
CA THR A 29 -57.84 -8.79 -6.07
C THR A 29 -57.48 -9.12 -7.51
N GLU A 30 -56.88 -8.19 -8.28
CA GLU A 30 -56.55 -8.37 -9.69
C GLU A 30 -55.20 -9.07 -9.92
N LEU A 31 -54.23 -8.84 -9.04
CA LEU A 31 -52.91 -9.48 -9.16
C LEU A 31 -52.56 -10.16 -7.83
N LYS A 32 -52.67 -11.49 -7.80
CA LYS A 32 -52.32 -12.28 -6.60
C LYS A 32 -50.86 -12.07 -6.22
N GLY A 33 -50.61 -11.63 -5.00
CA GLY A 33 -49.27 -11.34 -4.48
C GLY A 33 -48.84 -9.88 -4.62
N PHE A 34 -49.65 -9.03 -5.24
CA PHE A 34 -49.47 -7.57 -5.22
C PHE A 34 -50.26 -6.97 -4.07
N GLY A 35 -49.73 -5.91 -3.45
CA GLY A 35 -50.41 -5.25 -2.34
C GLY A 35 -49.82 -3.91 -1.96
N VAL A 36 -50.49 -3.25 -1.02
CA VAL A 36 -50.03 -2.01 -0.40
C VAL A 36 -49.70 -2.31 1.06
N LEU A 37 -48.54 -1.92 1.48
CA LEU A 37 -48.09 -1.98 2.86
C LEU A 37 -48.24 -0.59 3.48
N ALA A 38 -49.17 -0.46 4.44
CA ALA A 38 -49.35 0.75 5.22
C ALA A 38 -48.46 0.72 6.47
N SER A 39 -47.75 1.82 6.71
CA SER A 39 -46.92 1.97 7.92
C SER A 39 -47.84 2.04 9.17
N GLY A 40 -47.38 1.46 10.26
CA GLY A 40 -48.04 1.60 11.57
C GLY A 40 -47.63 2.87 12.32
N LYS A 41 -46.59 3.58 11.86
CA LYS A 41 -46.03 4.73 12.58
C LYS A 41 -46.03 6.03 11.78
N THR A 42 -46.09 5.94 10.46
CA THR A 42 -45.99 7.10 9.54
C THR A 42 -47.11 7.03 8.50
N THR A 43 -47.31 8.11 7.76
CA THR A 43 -48.24 8.16 6.62
C THR A 43 -47.77 7.40 5.39
N ALA A 44 -46.58 6.76 5.44
CA ALA A 44 -45.98 6.07 4.31
C ALA A 44 -46.80 4.84 3.89
N LYS A 45 -47.04 4.75 2.58
CA LYS A 45 -47.66 3.60 1.91
C LYS A 45 -46.72 3.11 0.81
N THR A 46 -46.50 1.82 0.74
CA THR A 46 -45.52 1.20 -0.20
C THR A 46 -46.17 0.05 -0.96
N TYR A 47 -46.09 0.05 -2.27
CA TYR A 47 -46.46 -1.11 -3.07
C TYR A 47 -45.49 -2.25 -2.88
N ILE A 48 -45.97 -3.46 -2.69
CA ILE A 48 -45.21 -4.69 -2.45
C ILE A 48 -45.66 -5.81 -3.38
N ALA A 49 -44.70 -6.68 -3.71
CA ALA A 49 -44.94 -7.96 -4.37
C ALA A 49 -44.46 -9.08 -3.44
N GLN A 50 -45.32 -10.08 -3.19
CA GLN A 50 -45.02 -11.18 -2.26
C GLN A 50 -45.43 -12.53 -2.88
N ARG A 51 -44.53 -13.51 -2.76
CA ARG A 51 -44.79 -14.88 -3.22
C ARG A 51 -44.15 -15.90 -2.28
N ARG A 52 -44.82 -17.05 -2.11
CA ARG A 52 -44.22 -18.22 -1.49
C ARG A 52 -43.38 -18.97 -2.53
N LEU A 53 -42.11 -19.24 -2.20
CA LEU A 53 -41.17 -19.94 -3.06
C LEU A 53 -41.31 -21.47 -2.89
N PRO A 54 -40.75 -22.28 -3.83
CA PRO A 54 -40.75 -23.74 -3.71
C PRO A 54 -40.07 -24.27 -2.44
N ASP A 55 -39.12 -23.52 -1.89
CA ASP A 55 -38.43 -23.82 -0.63
C ASP A 55 -39.32 -23.62 0.62
N GLY A 56 -40.59 -23.24 0.45
CA GLY A 56 -41.53 -22.95 1.51
C GLY A 56 -41.43 -21.54 2.10
N ASN A 57 -40.37 -20.79 1.79
CA ASN A 57 -40.18 -19.44 2.28
C ASN A 57 -41.03 -18.43 1.54
N THR A 58 -41.46 -17.39 2.26
CA THR A 58 -42.19 -16.27 1.64
C THR A 58 -41.24 -15.12 1.40
N ARG A 59 -41.07 -14.73 0.13
CA ARG A 59 -40.31 -13.52 -0.22
C ARG A 59 -41.23 -12.36 -0.54
N ARG A 60 -40.90 -11.21 0.06
CA ARG A 60 -41.54 -9.92 -0.19
C ARG A 60 -40.54 -8.95 -0.79
N LEU A 61 -40.96 -8.28 -1.84
CA LEU A 61 -40.18 -7.26 -2.55
C LEU A 61 -40.92 -5.94 -2.54
N THR A 62 -40.19 -4.84 -2.39
CA THR A 62 -40.71 -3.49 -2.55
C THR A 62 -40.82 -3.16 -4.03
N VAL A 63 -42.02 -2.75 -4.46
CA VAL A 63 -42.26 -2.26 -5.83
C VAL A 63 -41.86 -0.78 -5.95
N GLY A 64 -42.26 0.03 -4.91
CA GLY A 64 -41.93 1.45 -4.78
C GLY A 64 -42.92 2.16 -3.86
N ALA A 65 -42.61 3.41 -3.48
CA ALA A 65 -43.57 4.21 -2.70
C ALA A 65 -44.81 4.54 -3.54
N VAL A 66 -45.97 4.63 -2.87
CA VAL A 66 -47.24 4.92 -3.60
C VAL A 66 -47.18 6.21 -4.38
N GLY A 67 -46.50 7.24 -3.84
CA GLY A 67 -46.31 8.54 -4.49
C GLY A 67 -45.40 8.53 -5.72
N GLU A 68 -44.62 7.44 -5.94
CA GLU A 68 -43.74 7.29 -7.14
C GLU A 68 -44.54 6.89 -8.39
N PHE A 69 -45.79 6.47 -8.24
CA PHE A 69 -46.62 5.97 -9.33
C PHE A 69 -47.82 6.89 -9.57
N GLY A 70 -47.96 7.36 -10.81
CA GLY A 70 -49.11 8.14 -11.22
C GLY A 70 -50.39 7.32 -11.25
N LYS A 71 -50.31 6.02 -11.58
CA LYS A 71 -51.42 5.07 -11.67
C LYS A 71 -51.05 3.76 -10.98
N VAL A 72 -52.07 3.12 -10.36
CA VAL A 72 -51.92 1.82 -9.69
C VAL A 72 -51.52 0.72 -10.70
N GLU A 73 -52.03 0.83 -11.94
CA GLU A 73 -51.75 -0.09 -13.04
C GLU A 73 -50.26 -0.18 -13.35
N ASP A 74 -49.51 0.92 -13.24
CA ASP A 74 -48.05 0.92 -13.46
C ASP A 74 -47.34 0.18 -12.34
N ALA A 75 -47.76 0.37 -11.10
CA ALA A 75 -47.24 -0.39 -9.96
C ALA A 75 -47.62 -1.88 -10.07
N ARG A 76 -48.83 -2.19 -10.53
CA ARG A 76 -49.29 -3.56 -10.74
C ARG A 76 -48.50 -4.27 -11.84
N ARG A 77 -48.21 -3.61 -12.98
CA ARG A 77 -47.36 -4.13 -14.03
C ARG A 77 -45.96 -4.45 -13.51
N LYS A 78 -45.33 -3.48 -12.83
CA LYS A 78 -44.02 -3.68 -12.22
C LYS A 78 -43.99 -4.81 -11.17
N ALA A 79 -45.07 -4.95 -10.39
CA ALA A 79 -45.26 -6.07 -9.45
C ALA A 79 -45.35 -7.42 -10.19
N GLY A 80 -46.06 -7.46 -11.31
CA GLY A 80 -46.15 -8.64 -12.19
C GLY A 80 -44.77 -9.13 -12.63
N ASP A 81 -43.92 -8.24 -13.14
CA ASP A 81 -42.55 -8.57 -13.55
C ASP A 81 -41.73 -9.12 -12.37
N LEU A 82 -41.87 -8.53 -11.18
CA LEU A 82 -41.18 -9.00 -9.97
C LEU A 82 -41.70 -10.39 -9.52
N LEU A 83 -43.02 -10.65 -9.64
CA LEU A 83 -43.62 -11.95 -9.29
C LEU A 83 -43.21 -13.05 -10.27
N ILE A 84 -43.06 -12.72 -11.56
CA ILE A 84 -42.52 -13.63 -12.57
C ILE A 84 -41.05 -13.98 -12.21
N GLY A 85 -40.23 -12.99 -11.93
CA GLY A 85 -38.84 -13.22 -11.50
C GLY A 85 -38.73 -14.10 -10.25
N LEU A 86 -39.60 -13.89 -9.27
CA LEU A 86 -39.68 -14.76 -8.08
C LEU A 86 -40.11 -16.19 -8.43
N ARG A 87 -41.05 -16.35 -9.42
CA ARG A 87 -41.48 -17.67 -9.92
C ARG A 87 -40.36 -18.44 -10.59
N GLU A 88 -39.53 -17.75 -11.34
CA GLU A 88 -38.35 -18.32 -12.02
C GLU A 88 -37.16 -18.55 -11.10
N GLY A 89 -37.28 -18.30 -9.82
CA GLY A 89 -36.23 -18.49 -8.85
C GLY A 89 -35.11 -17.42 -8.94
N ARG A 90 -35.34 -16.33 -9.70
CA ARG A 90 -34.37 -15.26 -9.83
C ARG A 90 -34.21 -14.51 -8.50
N ASP A 91 -32.99 -14.35 -7.99
CA ASP A 91 -32.70 -13.46 -6.88
C ASP A 91 -32.58 -12.01 -7.35
N LEU A 92 -33.74 -11.36 -7.52
CA LEU A 92 -33.83 -9.97 -7.98
C LEU A 92 -33.04 -8.99 -7.10
N LYS A 93 -32.80 -9.31 -5.82
CA LYS A 93 -31.95 -8.51 -4.95
C LYS A 93 -30.47 -8.68 -5.31
N ALA A 94 -30.05 -9.91 -5.59
CA ALA A 94 -28.71 -10.20 -6.07
C ALA A 94 -28.48 -9.61 -7.47
N GLU A 95 -29.49 -9.69 -8.37
CA GLU A 95 -29.42 -9.08 -9.70
C GLU A 95 -29.25 -7.55 -9.63
N ARG A 96 -30.05 -6.89 -8.80
CA ARG A 96 -29.93 -5.43 -8.55
C ARG A 96 -28.55 -5.08 -7.96
N ARG A 97 -28.04 -5.90 -7.02
CA ARG A 97 -26.70 -5.72 -6.47
C ARG A 97 -25.63 -5.89 -7.55
N LYS A 98 -25.74 -6.92 -8.40
CA LYS A 98 -24.84 -7.13 -9.54
C LYS A 98 -24.89 -5.97 -10.54
N ALA A 99 -26.10 -5.50 -10.88
CA ALA A 99 -26.26 -4.34 -11.76
C ALA A 99 -25.60 -3.07 -11.17
N ALA A 100 -25.81 -2.81 -9.88
CA ALA A 100 -25.17 -1.68 -9.20
C ALA A 100 -23.64 -1.78 -9.18
N LEU A 101 -23.07 -2.99 -9.10
CA LEU A 101 -21.63 -3.20 -9.20
C LEU A 101 -21.13 -2.95 -10.63
N ARG A 102 -21.89 -3.37 -11.64
CA ARG A 102 -21.56 -3.15 -13.06
C ARG A 102 -21.44 -1.68 -13.44
N ASP A 103 -22.20 -0.82 -12.80
CA ASP A 103 -22.25 0.61 -13.09
C ASP A 103 -21.22 1.42 -12.29
N ARG A 104 -20.49 0.80 -11.38
CA ARG A 104 -19.48 1.50 -10.58
C ARG A 104 -18.35 2.06 -11.43
N THR A 105 -18.05 3.33 -11.18
CA THR A 105 -16.95 4.05 -11.82
C THR A 105 -15.58 3.66 -11.23
N LEU A 106 -14.50 4.00 -11.93
CA LEU A 106 -13.14 3.86 -11.39
C LEU A 106 -13.01 4.59 -10.05
N ARG A 107 -13.55 5.80 -9.92
CA ARG A 107 -13.58 6.59 -8.68
C ARG A 107 -14.20 5.80 -7.53
N ALA A 108 -15.37 5.24 -7.75
CA ALA A 108 -16.10 4.50 -6.71
C ALA A 108 -15.36 3.22 -6.29
N TRP A 109 -14.76 2.51 -7.24
CA TRP A 109 -13.93 1.34 -6.94
C TRP A 109 -12.62 1.70 -6.24
N PHE A 110 -11.99 2.81 -6.62
CA PHE A 110 -10.77 3.30 -5.97
C PHE A 110 -11.02 3.70 -4.52
N GLN A 111 -12.10 4.43 -4.25
CA GLN A 111 -12.51 4.77 -2.88
C GLN A 111 -12.81 3.53 -2.05
N HIS A 112 -13.52 2.55 -2.64
CA HIS A 112 -13.81 1.29 -1.98
C HIS A 112 -12.53 0.49 -1.68
N PHE A 113 -11.57 0.46 -2.61
CA PHE A 113 -10.26 -0.16 -2.41
C PHE A 113 -9.50 0.48 -1.24
N LEU A 114 -9.46 1.80 -1.17
CA LEU A 114 -8.77 2.51 -0.07
C LEU A 114 -9.46 2.27 1.28
N ALA A 115 -10.79 2.28 1.32
CA ALA A 115 -11.56 2.05 2.55
C ALA A 115 -11.43 0.60 3.07
N PHE A 116 -11.35 -0.37 2.16
CA PHE A 116 -11.24 -1.78 2.51
C PHE A 116 -9.85 -2.15 3.03
N ASN A 117 -8.79 -1.61 2.41
CA ASN A 117 -7.39 -1.96 2.72
C ASN A 117 -6.81 -1.04 3.80
N LYS A 118 -7.33 -1.12 5.02
CA LYS A 118 -6.94 -0.28 6.17
C LYS A 118 -5.47 -0.41 6.58
N GLU A 119 -4.82 -1.52 6.23
CA GLU A 119 -3.39 -1.77 6.52
C GLU A 119 -2.42 -1.11 5.53
N LEU A 120 -2.91 -0.43 4.51
CA LEU A 120 -2.04 0.29 3.60
C LEU A 120 -1.27 1.38 4.36
N ARG A 121 0.03 1.43 4.14
CA ARG A 121 0.85 2.51 4.70
C ARG A 121 0.39 3.87 4.14
N PRO A 122 0.34 4.94 4.95
CA PRO A 122 -0.12 6.27 4.51
C PRO A 122 0.53 6.71 3.20
N ARG A 123 1.85 6.53 3.08
CA ARG A 123 2.58 6.85 1.84
C ARG A 123 2.11 6.06 0.62
N SER A 124 1.75 4.79 0.78
CA SER A 124 1.22 3.99 -0.34
C SER A 124 -0.14 4.50 -0.79
N VAL A 125 -0.96 4.95 0.17
CA VAL A 125 -2.24 5.61 -0.13
C VAL A 125 -2.02 6.90 -0.91
N GLU A 126 -1.07 7.74 -0.49
CA GLU A 126 -0.71 8.98 -1.19
C GLU A 126 -0.17 8.71 -2.60
N GLU A 127 0.68 7.70 -2.77
CA GLU A 127 1.22 7.29 -4.07
C GLU A 127 0.11 6.79 -5.01
N TYR A 128 -0.85 5.99 -4.51
CA TYR A 128 -2.01 5.56 -5.28
C TYR A 128 -2.90 6.75 -5.65
N LYS A 129 -3.22 7.64 -4.69
CA LYS A 129 -4.00 8.84 -4.94
C LYS A 129 -3.36 9.70 -6.02
N ARG A 130 -2.08 10.03 -5.85
CA ARG A 130 -1.32 10.83 -6.83
C ARG A 130 -1.33 10.18 -8.22
N SER A 131 -1.14 8.87 -8.31
CA SER A 131 -1.11 8.17 -9.58
C SER A 131 -2.47 8.16 -10.27
N VAL A 132 -3.54 7.90 -9.52
CA VAL A 132 -4.90 7.83 -10.07
C VAL A 132 -5.44 9.23 -10.40
N GLU A 133 -5.36 10.17 -9.48
CA GLU A 133 -5.92 11.52 -9.64
C GLU A 133 -5.17 12.35 -10.69
N ARG A 134 -3.85 12.18 -10.80
CA ARG A 134 -3.04 12.94 -11.76
C ARG A 134 -3.06 12.31 -13.16
N HIS A 135 -2.96 11.00 -13.24
CA HIS A 135 -2.72 10.32 -14.52
C HIS A 135 -3.93 9.61 -15.10
N LEU A 136 -4.94 9.29 -14.29
CA LEU A 136 -6.17 8.63 -14.70
C LEU A 136 -7.42 9.50 -14.46
N ALA A 137 -7.25 10.82 -14.27
CA ALA A 137 -8.33 11.76 -13.99
C ALA A 137 -9.49 11.64 -14.99
N ALA A 138 -9.19 11.57 -16.29
CA ALA A 138 -10.18 11.46 -17.36
C ALA A 138 -10.98 10.13 -17.31
N TRP A 139 -10.54 9.15 -16.53
CA TRP A 139 -11.22 7.87 -16.39
C TRP A 139 -11.96 7.71 -15.08
N LEU A 140 -11.80 8.62 -14.13
CA LEU A 140 -12.37 8.49 -12.79
C LEU A 140 -13.88 8.27 -12.82
N ASP A 141 -14.58 8.96 -13.70
CA ASP A 141 -16.04 8.89 -13.78
C ASP A 141 -16.54 7.90 -14.87
N ARG A 142 -15.63 7.20 -15.54
CA ARG A 142 -15.97 6.08 -16.41
C ARG A 142 -16.31 4.84 -15.59
N ARG A 143 -17.31 4.07 -16.02
CA ARG A 143 -17.55 2.72 -15.49
C ARG A 143 -16.29 1.90 -15.67
N LEU A 144 -15.86 1.19 -14.64
CA LEU A 144 -14.60 0.44 -14.67
C LEU A 144 -14.54 -0.49 -15.90
N ARG A 145 -15.62 -1.22 -16.21
CA ARG A 145 -15.72 -2.13 -17.36
C ARG A 145 -15.55 -1.50 -18.75
N GLN A 146 -15.66 -0.18 -18.86
CA GLN A 146 -15.49 0.54 -20.12
C GLN A 146 -14.01 0.86 -20.42
N ILE A 147 -13.10 0.61 -19.48
CA ILE A 147 -11.68 0.80 -19.72
C ILE A 147 -11.13 -0.43 -20.44
N THR A 148 -10.80 -0.26 -21.71
CA THR A 148 -10.34 -1.33 -22.60
C THR A 148 -8.82 -1.52 -22.54
N ARG A 149 -8.33 -2.58 -23.19
CA ARG A 149 -6.88 -2.84 -23.33
C ARG A 149 -6.20 -1.75 -24.15
N ASP A 150 -6.82 -1.33 -25.25
CA ASP A 150 -6.27 -0.31 -26.14
C ASP A 150 -6.15 1.03 -25.41
N MET A 151 -7.18 1.42 -24.65
CA MET A 151 -7.12 2.61 -23.79
C MET A 151 -5.95 2.55 -22.79
N VAL A 152 -5.68 1.37 -22.22
CA VAL A 152 -4.57 1.19 -21.28
C VAL A 152 -3.22 1.37 -21.98
N GLU A 153 -3.03 0.79 -23.18
CA GLU A 153 -1.79 0.94 -23.96
C GLU A 153 -1.56 2.38 -24.38
N GLU A 154 -2.57 3.04 -24.96
CA GLU A 154 -2.51 4.45 -25.35
C GLU A 154 -2.20 5.36 -24.16
N ARG A 155 -2.92 5.19 -23.06
CA ARG A 155 -2.72 6.02 -21.86
C ARG A 155 -1.36 5.80 -21.23
N HIS A 156 -0.89 4.55 -21.17
CA HIS A 156 0.44 4.22 -20.66
C HIS A 156 1.53 4.91 -21.50
N SER A 157 1.43 4.85 -22.82
CA SER A 157 2.35 5.49 -23.75
C SER A 157 2.33 7.03 -23.61
N ALA A 158 1.14 7.62 -23.55
CA ALA A 158 0.96 9.06 -23.38
C ALA A 158 1.56 9.58 -22.05
N ILE A 159 1.31 8.88 -20.93
CA ILE A 159 1.92 9.23 -19.64
C ILE A 159 3.44 9.07 -19.73
N GLY A 160 3.92 8.01 -20.38
CA GLY A 160 5.34 7.73 -20.57
C GLY A 160 6.07 8.85 -21.29
N ALA A 161 5.46 9.40 -22.33
CA ALA A 161 5.98 10.51 -23.10
C ALA A 161 5.95 11.85 -22.34
N GLY A 162 4.84 12.15 -21.62
CA GLY A 162 4.64 13.44 -20.98
C GLY A 162 5.18 13.54 -19.55
N ALA A 163 4.95 12.50 -18.73
CA ALA A 163 5.29 12.51 -17.29
C ALA A 163 6.42 11.52 -16.92
N GLY A 164 6.89 10.77 -17.91
CA GLY A 164 7.99 9.81 -17.77
C GLY A 164 7.53 8.37 -17.49
N LYS A 165 8.40 7.45 -17.89
CA LYS A 165 8.18 6.00 -17.86
C LYS A 165 7.78 5.45 -16.48
N ALA A 166 8.41 5.95 -15.42
CA ALA A 166 8.11 5.51 -14.05
C ALA A 166 6.70 5.93 -13.60
N ALA A 167 6.24 7.12 -14.02
CA ALA A 167 4.88 7.60 -13.71
C ALA A 167 3.82 6.78 -14.46
N ALA A 168 4.07 6.43 -15.72
CA ALA A 168 3.21 5.56 -16.49
C ALA A 168 3.04 4.19 -15.84
N ASP A 169 4.14 3.57 -15.46
CA ASP A 169 4.12 2.28 -14.76
C ASP A 169 3.43 2.36 -13.40
N ALA A 170 3.63 3.45 -12.65
CA ALA A 170 2.97 3.66 -11.36
C ALA A 170 1.45 3.77 -11.53
N ALA A 171 0.98 4.55 -12.52
CA ALA A 171 -0.44 4.72 -12.82
C ALA A 171 -1.10 3.38 -13.20
N MET A 172 -0.46 2.59 -14.06
CA MET A 172 -1.00 1.29 -14.46
C MET A 172 -0.93 0.25 -13.34
N ARG A 173 0.06 0.30 -12.47
CA ARG A 173 0.07 -0.53 -11.24
C ARG A 173 -1.09 -0.19 -10.32
N ALA A 174 -1.39 1.11 -10.14
CA ALA A 174 -2.53 1.55 -9.34
C ALA A 174 -3.86 1.05 -9.95
N LEU A 175 -4.07 1.23 -11.26
CA LEU A 175 -5.24 0.71 -11.98
C LEU A 175 -5.37 -0.81 -11.81
N ARG A 176 -4.26 -1.55 -11.98
CA ARG A 176 -4.25 -3.01 -11.85
C ARG A 176 -4.72 -3.49 -10.48
N VAL A 177 -4.30 -2.82 -9.42
CA VAL A 177 -4.66 -3.19 -8.04
C VAL A 177 -6.14 -2.90 -7.79
N VAL A 178 -6.64 -1.74 -8.22
CA VAL A 178 -8.07 -1.39 -8.11
C VAL A 178 -8.95 -2.36 -8.90
N TRP A 179 -8.52 -2.72 -10.11
CA TRP A 179 -9.25 -3.67 -10.95
C TRP A 179 -9.33 -5.07 -10.32
N ASN A 180 -8.20 -5.58 -9.82
CA ASN A 180 -8.18 -6.88 -9.14
C ASN A 180 -9.09 -6.87 -7.91
N HIS A 181 -9.06 -5.78 -7.13
CA HIS A 181 -9.96 -5.61 -6.00
C HIS A 181 -11.46 -5.61 -6.41
N ALA A 182 -11.77 -5.07 -7.59
CA ALA A 182 -13.11 -5.10 -8.15
C ALA A 182 -13.49 -6.51 -8.64
N LEU A 183 -12.56 -7.23 -9.30
CA LEU A 183 -12.76 -8.62 -9.74
C LEU A 183 -13.10 -9.57 -8.59
N ASP A 184 -12.49 -9.39 -7.42
CA ASP A 184 -12.79 -10.20 -6.23
C ASP A 184 -14.25 -10.01 -5.74
N ARG A 185 -15.01 -9.06 -6.30
CA ARG A 185 -16.37 -8.67 -5.86
C ARG A 185 -17.41 -8.63 -6.95
N ASP A 186 -16.98 -8.58 -8.21
CA ASP A 186 -17.84 -8.57 -9.39
C ASP A 186 -17.32 -9.57 -10.42
N ASP A 187 -17.85 -10.78 -10.36
CA ASP A 187 -17.53 -11.89 -11.28
C ASP A 187 -17.88 -11.57 -12.74
N THR A 188 -18.68 -10.53 -12.98
CA THR A 188 -19.10 -10.11 -14.32
C THR A 188 -18.15 -9.10 -14.95
N LEU A 189 -17.15 -8.64 -14.20
CA LEU A 189 -16.15 -7.71 -14.70
C LEU A 189 -15.21 -8.44 -15.70
N PRO A 190 -14.88 -7.85 -16.84
CA PRO A 190 -13.92 -8.45 -17.75
C PRO A 190 -12.53 -8.57 -17.13
N ALA A 191 -11.72 -9.46 -17.69
CA ALA A 191 -10.33 -9.64 -17.26
C ALA A 191 -9.57 -8.30 -17.23
N ASN A 192 -8.70 -8.15 -16.23
CA ASN A 192 -7.96 -6.91 -16.02
C ASN A 192 -7.21 -6.45 -17.29
N PRO A 193 -7.57 -5.29 -17.88
CA PRO A 193 -7.01 -4.83 -19.14
C PRO A 193 -5.51 -4.49 -19.03
N VAL A 194 -5.01 -4.16 -17.83
CA VAL A 194 -3.59 -3.87 -17.61
C VAL A 194 -2.70 -5.10 -17.89
N ARG A 195 -3.29 -6.29 -18.00
CA ARG A 195 -2.55 -7.51 -18.41
C ARG A 195 -1.94 -7.41 -19.81
N VAL A 196 -2.45 -6.54 -20.67
CA VAL A 196 -1.87 -6.29 -21.99
C VAL A 196 -0.41 -5.84 -21.91
N LEU A 197 -0.07 -5.07 -20.89
CA LEU A 197 1.31 -4.60 -20.65
C LEU A 197 2.30 -5.71 -20.26
N LYS A 198 1.85 -6.92 -19.88
CA LYS A 198 2.73 -8.03 -19.51
C LYS A 198 3.65 -8.49 -20.64
N ARG A 199 3.19 -8.44 -21.88
CA ARG A 199 3.93 -9.01 -23.02
C ARG A 199 4.96 -8.02 -23.60
N LYS A 200 4.64 -6.72 -23.70
CA LYS A 200 5.48 -5.75 -24.42
C LYS A 200 5.53 -4.35 -23.80
N GLY A 201 4.74 -4.03 -22.78
CA GLY A 201 4.36 -2.65 -22.51
C GLY A 201 4.93 -2.01 -21.26
N TRP A 202 5.38 -2.76 -20.23
CA TRP A 202 6.00 -2.11 -19.08
C TRP A 202 7.32 -1.49 -19.46
N PHE A 203 7.49 -0.22 -19.13
CA PHE A 203 8.78 0.43 -19.27
C PHE A 203 9.73 -0.16 -18.22
N LYS A 204 10.59 -1.07 -18.64
CA LYS A 204 11.62 -1.64 -17.77
C LYS A 204 12.80 -0.65 -17.73
N PRO A 205 12.89 0.25 -16.73
CA PRO A 205 14.08 1.04 -16.59
C PRO A 205 15.26 0.08 -16.33
N PRO A 206 16.44 0.34 -16.91
CA PRO A 206 17.61 -0.46 -16.60
C PRO A 206 17.83 -0.46 -15.08
N PRO A 207 18.25 -1.59 -14.50
CA PRO A 207 18.62 -1.64 -13.09
C PRO A 207 19.62 -0.51 -12.79
N ARG A 208 19.38 0.24 -11.74
CA ARG A 208 20.37 1.20 -11.27
C ARG A 208 21.54 0.40 -10.70
N THR A 209 22.68 0.41 -11.36
CA THR A 209 23.90 -0.30 -10.93
C THR A 209 24.89 0.60 -10.20
N ARG A 210 24.56 1.90 -10.06
CA ARG A 210 25.44 2.89 -9.47
C ARG A 210 25.76 2.58 -8.01
N SER A 211 27.05 2.58 -7.69
CA SER A 211 27.66 2.51 -6.35
C SER A 211 28.86 3.45 -6.31
N VAL A 212 29.45 3.68 -5.15
CA VAL A 212 30.81 4.26 -5.09
C VAL A 212 31.77 3.18 -5.54
N LEU A 213 32.61 3.47 -6.53
CA LEU A 213 33.66 2.54 -6.97
C LEU A 213 34.72 2.37 -5.88
N VAL A 214 35.42 1.25 -5.88
CA VAL A 214 36.40 0.95 -4.83
C VAL A 214 37.52 2.00 -4.83
N GLU A 215 38.01 2.39 -6.00
CA GLU A 215 39.03 3.44 -6.19
C GLU A 215 38.53 4.83 -5.76
N ASP A 216 37.25 5.08 -5.72
CA ASP A 216 36.65 6.35 -5.33
C ASP A 216 36.30 6.43 -3.83
N LEU A 217 36.37 5.31 -3.09
CA LEU A 217 36.00 5.26 -1.68
C LEU A 217 36.81 6.22 -0.80
N PRO A 218 38.15 6.33 -0.94
CA PRO A 218 38.93 7.30 -0.15
C PRO A 218 38.47 8.74 -0.41
N ARG A 219 38.27 9.11 -1.68
CA ARG A 219 37.84 10.46 -2.09
C ARG A 219 36.43 10.75 -1.57
N PHE A 220 35.50 9.80 -1.67
CA PHE A 220 34.15 9.92 -1.14
C PHE A 220 34.18 10.08 0.38
N HIS A 221 34.97 9.27 1.08
CA HIS A 221 35.06 9.30 2.56
C HIS A 221 35.58 10.65 3.05
N ASN A 222 36.64 11.15 2.44
CA ASN A 222 37.23 12.45 2.80
C ASN A 222 36.27 13.61 2.54
N ALA A 223 35.66 13.68 1.37
CA ALA A 223 34.68 14.70 1.02
C ALA A 223 33.43 14.63 1.96
N ASN A 224 33.01 13.42 2.36
CA ASN A 224 31.93 13.27 3.33
C ASN A 224 32.34 13.77 4.73
N ALA A 225 33.59 13.63 5.13
CA ALA A 225 34.10 14.13 6.40
C ALA A 225 34.19 15.67 6.42
N GLU A 226 34.42 16.31 5.27
CA GLU A 226 34.50 17.77 5.11
C GLU A 226 33.14 18.47 5.02
N LEU A 227 32.04 17.71 4.97
CA LEU A 227 30.70 18.31 4.89
C LEU A 227 30.39 19.23 6.08
N PRO A 228 29.94 20.47 5.85
CA PRO A 228 29.55 21.38 6.93
C PRO A 228 28.42 20.82 7.78
N ASN A 229 27.50 20.07 7.18
CA ASN A 229 26.41 19.41 7.87
C ASN A 229 26.87 18.08 8.47
N ARG A 230 27.38 18.13 9.72
CA ARG A 230 27.85 16.95 10.46
C ARG A 230 26.80 15.85 10.56
N THR A 231 25.53 16.21 10.74
CA THR A 231 24.44 15.22 10.82
C THR A 231 24.29 14.45 9.49
N ALA A 232 24.43 15.14 8.36
CA ALA A 232 24.41 14.47 7.04
C ALA A 232 25.65 13.61 6.81
N ALA A 233 26.83 14.08 7.22
CA ALA A 233 28.08 13.33 7.12
C ALA A 233 28.01 12.01 7.90
N ASP A 234 27.58 12.08 9.15
CA ASP A 234 27.47 10.92 10.02
C ASP A 234 26.38 9.94 9.58
N TYR A 235 25.25 10.47 9.06
CA TYR A 235 24.19 9.67 8.45
C TYR A 235 24.71 8.89 7.23
N ASN A 236 25.46 9.54 6.33
CA ASN A 236 26.05 8.89 5.18
C ASN A 236 27.04 7.80 5.60
N LYS A 237 27.89 8.10 6.59
CA LYS A 237 28.85 7.15 7.18
C LYS A 237 28.13 5.95 7.78
N LEU A 238 27.03 6.15 8.52
CA LEU A 238 26.24 5.03 9.06
C LEU A 238 25.75 4.11 7.93
N ILE A 239 25.17 4.65 6.86
CA ILE A 239 24.68 3.83 5.76
C ILE A 239 25.81 3.08 5.07
N LEU A 240 26.96 3.74 4.84
CA LEU A 240 28.11 3.13 4.20
C LEU A 240 28.66 1.94 5.00
N PHE A 241 28.65 2.01 6.34
CA PHE A 241 29.19 0.97 7.22
C PHE A 241 28.17 -0.04 7.75
N THR A 242 26.87 0.14 7.45
CA THR A 242 25.82 -0.79 7.90
C THR A 242 24.97 -1.35 6.78
N GLY A 243 24.94 -0.70 5.64
CA GLY A 243 24.01 -1.02 4.57
C GLY A 243 22.55 -0.79 4.92
N LEU A 244 22.21 -0.05 5.98
CA LEU A 244 20.84 0.28 6.34
C LEU A 244 20.09 0.98 5.21
N ARG A 245 18.79 0.72 5.10
CA ARG A 245 17.98 1.48 4.13
C ARG A 245 17.88 2.93 4.55
N ARG A 246 17.82 3.83 3.57
CA ARG A 246 17.73 5.28 3.75
C ARG A 246 16.82 5.70 4.91
N ARG A 247 15.61 5.15 4.98
CA ARG A 247 14.63 5.50 5.99
C ARG A 247 14.86 4.81 7.34
N GLU A 248 15.46 3.64 7.33
CA GLU A 248 15.84 2.94 8.54
C GLU A 248 16.92 3.73 9.29
N ALA A 249 17.93 4.18 8.56
CA ALA A 249 18.98 5.04 9.10
C ALA A 249 18.45 6.43 9.52
N ALA A 250 17.67 7.11 8.64
CA ALA A 250 17.18 8.46 8.90
C ALA A 250 16.30 8.56 10.15
N ALA A 251 15.44 7.57 10.37
CA ALA A 251 14.52 7.52 11.50
C ALA A 251 15.04 6.66 12.67
N LEU A 252 16.37 6.49 12.79
CA LEU A 252 16.98 5.77 13.91
C LEU A 252 16.81 6.58 15.19
N ARG A 253 16.39 5.91 16.27
CA ARG A 253 16.17 6.50 17.58
C ARG A 253 17.22 6.03 18.59
N TRP A 254 17.49 6.83 19.62
CA TRP A 254 18.43 6.47 20.65
C TRP A 254 17.96 5.28 21.51
N ASP A 255 16.66 5.10 21.67
CA ASP A 255 16.08 3.93 22.37
C ASP A 255 16.24 2.60 21.58
N GLU A 256 16.65 2.67 20.34
CA GLU A 256 16.96 1.52 19.48
C GLU A 256 18.46 1.18 19.46
N VAL A 257 19.29 2.00 20.09
CA VAL A 257 20.75 1.83 20.15
C VAL A 257 21.15 1.30 21.51
N ASP A 258 21.41 0.01 21.58
CA ASP A 258 21.85 -0.67 22.80
C ASP A 258 23.39 -0.74 22.84
N PHE A 259 24.03 0.19 23.56
CA PHE A 259 25.48 0.23 23.71
C PHE A 259 26.04 -0.90 24.57
N ALA A 260 25.27 -1.41 25.54
CA ALA A 260 25.71 -2.48 26.42
C ALA A 260 25.88 -3.79 25.62
N THR A 261 24.90 -4.12 24.79
CA THR A 261 24.97 -5.31 23.94
C THR A 261 25.59 -5.04 22.57
N LYS A 262 25.92 -3.79 22.26
CA LYS A 262 26.46 -3.32 20.96
C LYS A 262 25.56 -3.71 19.78
N VAL A 263 24.24 -3.42 19.90
CA VAL A 263 23.23 -3.80 18.88
C VAL A 263 22.33 -2.61 18.55
N ILE A 264 22.04 -2.43 17.28
CA ILE A 264 20.98 -1.55 16.79
C ILE A 264 19.73 -2.42 16.57
N ARG A 265 18.62 -2.10 17.27
CA ARG A 265 17.37 -2.87 17.25
C ARG A 265 16.26 -2.14 16.50
N LEU A 266 16.11 -2.42 15.22
CA LEU A 266 15.07 -1.81 14.40
C LEU A 266 13.75 -2.59 14.52
N PRO A 267 12.66 -1.95 14.97
CA PRO A 267 11.39 -2.61 15.16
C PRO A 267 10.73 -2.99 13.83
N ARG A 268 9.96 -4.08 13.85
CA ARG A 268 9.23 -4.65 12.72
C ARG A 268 8.37 -3.64 11.94
N VAL A 269 7.78 -2.67 12.63
CA VAL A 269 6.85 -1.68 12.05
C VAL A 269 7.56 -0.75 11.06
N ARG A 270 8.83 -0.43 11.29
CA ARG A 270 9.61 0.50 10.43
C ARG A 270 10.35 -0.19 9.30
N ALA A 271 10.73 -1.44 9.48
CA ALA A 271 11.42 -2.19 8.43
C ALA A 271 10.51 -2.45 7.23
N LYS A 272 11.01 -2.20 6.01
CA LYS A 272 10.24 -2.35 4.77
C LYS A 272 9.67 -3.76 4.59
N GLY A 273 10.34 -4.77 5.13
CA GLY A 273 9.94 -6.19 5.04
C GLY A 273 9.03 -6.67 6.18
N LYS A 274 8.55 -5.80 7.08
CA LYS A 274 7.84 -6.19 8.32
C LYS A 274 8.63 -7.23 9.17
N ARG A 275 9.96 -7.19 9.14
CA ARG A 275 10.86 -8.04 9.93
C ARG A 275 11.65 -7.17 10.89
N LYS A 276 11.80 -7.64 12.13
CA LYS A 276 12.74 -7.05 13.09
C LYS A 276 14.15 -7.19 12.54
N LEU A 277 15.00 -6.19 12.76
CA LEU A 277 16.42 -6.26 12.45
C LEU A 277 17.20 -5.94 13.72
N ASP A 278 17.95 -6.89 14.20
CA ASP A 278 18.95 -6.69 15.24
C ASP A 278 20.33 -6.71 14.56
N LEU A 279 20.93 -5.53 14.42
CA LEU A 279 22.18 -5.33 13.69
C LEU A 279 23.32 -5.12 14.70
N PRO A 280 24.36 -5.98 14.75
CA PRO A 280 25.51 -5.74 15.60
C PRO A 280 26.27 -4.49 15.14
N MET A 281 26.77 -3.72 16.09
CA MET A 281 27.62 -2.56 15.82
C MET A 281 29.05 -3.04 15.60
N SER A 282 29.61 -2.73 14.43
CA SER A 282 31.06 -2.78 14.20
C SER A 282 31.78 -1.63 14.96
N SER A 283 33.09 -1.67 15.02
CA SER A 283 33.92 -0.66 15.70
C SER A 283 33.58 0.77 15.25
N VAL A 284 33.62 1.03 13.94
CA VAL A 284 33.32 2.36 13.36
C VAL A 284 31.89 2.81 13.65
N VAL A 285 30.92 1.90 13.60
CA VAL A 285 29.51 2.22 13.88
C VAL A 285 29.31 2.58 15.35
N ARG A 286 29.93 1.82 16.26
CA ARG A 286 29.90 2.10 17.69
C ARG A 286 30.48 3.48 18.00
N ASP A 287 31.67 3.77 17.48
CA ASP A 287 32.39 5.01 17.76
C ASP A 287 31.68 6.23 17.16
N LEU A 288 31.11 6.07 15.96
CA LEU A 288 30.23 7.06 15.36
C LEU A 288 29.02 7.40 16.25
N LEU A 289 28.34 6.38 16.78
CA LEU A 289 27.14 6.58 17.59
C LEU A 289 27.49 7.14 18.97
N ILE A 290 28.63 6.77 19.57
CA ILE A 290 29.14 7.37 20.82
C ILE A 290 29.43 8.86 20.59
N ALA A 291 30.18 9.20 19.55
CA ALA A 291 30.49 10.59 19.22
C ALA A 291 29.23 11.43 18.96
N ARG A 292 28.25 10.88 18.25
CA ARG A 292 26.97 11.57 18.03
C ARG A 292 26.18 11.77 19.32
N ARG A 293 26.18 10.80 20.22
CA ARG A 293 25.46 10.92 21.50
C ARG A 293 26.03 12.02 22.36
N ALA A 294 27.34 12.24 22.29
CA ALA A 294 28.01 13.31 22.99
C ALA A 294 27.65 14.74 22.52
N LEU A 295 27.14 14.87 21.27
CA LEU A 295 26.69 16.16 20.73
C LEU A 295 25.30 16.60 21.24
N GLY A 296 24.61 15.76 21.99
CA GLY A 296 23.29 16.04 22.56
C GLY A 296 22.16 15.23 21.91
N ASN A 297 21.00 15.25 22.53
CA ASN A 297 19.84 14.45 22.15
C ASN A 297 18.75 15.31 21.50
N ASP A 298 18.71 15.34 20.20
CA ASP A 298 17.72 16.08 19.39
C ASP A 298 16.39 15.34 19.32
N GLY A 299 15.58 15.44 20.38
CA GLY A 299 14.22 14.87 20.37
C GLY A 299 14.17 13.34 20.29
N GLY A 300 15.24 12.65 20.73
CA GLY A 300 15.31 11.18 20.72
C GLY A 300 15.77 10.56 19.41
N TRP A 301 16.05 11.35 18.38
CA TRP A 301 16.58 10.88 17.10
C TRP A 301 18.10 10.85 17.07
N VAL A 302 18.69 9.83 16.47
CA VAL A 302 20.16 9.79 16.24
C VAL A 302 20.59 10.88 15.24
N PHE A 303 19.74 11.13 14.24
CA PHE A 303 19.97 12.14 13.22
C PHE A 303 18.84 13.18 13.25
N GLY A 304 18.72 13.89 14.35
CA GLY A 304 17.76 14.99 14.54
C GLY A 304 17.98 16.09 13.52
N ALA A 305 16.90 16.72 13.07
CA ALA A 305 16.94 17.84 12.12
C ALA A 305 15.69 18.71 12.27
N ASN A 306 15.81 19.98 11.92
CA ASN A 306 14.66 20.89 11.83
C ASN A 306 13.84 20.58 10.57
N SER A 307 13.01 19.54 10.65
CA SER A 307 12.14 19.05 9.59
C SER A 307 10.78 18.69 10.18
N LYS A 308 9.77 18.52 9.32
CA LYS A 308 8.43 18.09 9.74
C LYS A 308 8.43 16.75 10.48
N SER A 309 9.40 15.88 10.20
CA SER A 309 9.56 14.58 10.84
C SER A 309 10.44 14.61 12.10
N GLY A 310 11.08 15.72 12.39
CA GLY A 310 12.04 15.89 13.50
C GLY A 310 13.40 15.24 13.28
N HIS A 311 13.60 14.58 12.14
CA HIS A 311 14.86 13.93 11.78
C HIS A 311 15.25 14.20 10.33
N ILE A 312 16.49 13.86 9.96
CA ILE A 312 16.96 13.97 8.57
C ILE A 312 16.09 13.10 7.65
N GLU A 313 15.66 13.64 6.52
CA GLU A 313 14.87 12.85 5.54
C GLU A 313 15.74 12.36 4.38
N GLU A 314 16.26 13.29 3.59
CA GLU A 314 17.14 13.01 2.46
C GLU A 314 18.13 14.19 2.29
N PRO A 315 19.43 13.99 2.62
CA PRO A 315 20.41 15.06 2.55
C PRO A 315 20.88 15.30 1.11
N LYS A 316 19.98 15.73 0.24
CA LYS A 316 20.30 15.96 -1.20
C LYS A 316 21.43 16.95 -1.39
N PHE A 317 21.41 18.02 -0.59
CA PHE A 317 22.43 19.06 -0.67
C PHE A 317 23.82 18.53 -0.30
N ALA A 318 23.92 17.70 0.73
CA ALA A 318 25.20 17.05 1.10
C ALA A 318 25.74 16.16 -0.04
N PHE A 319 24.89 15.40 -0.72
CA PHE A 319 25.31 14.60 -1.89
C PHE A 319 25.68 15.48 -3.09
N GLN A 320 25.06 16.64 -3.25
CA GLN A 320 25.44 17.61 -4.25
C GLN A 320 26.84 18.20 -3.96
N GLN A 321 27.10 18.59 -2.71
CA GLN A 321 28.43 19.06 -2.28
C GLN A 321 29.51 18.00 -2.51
N ILE A 322 29.26 16.74 -2.14
CA ILE A 322 30.20 15.64 -2.42
C ILE A 322 30.45 15.53 -3.94
N ALA A 323 29.41 15.63 -4.76
CA ALA A 323 29.56 15.56 -6.21
C ALA A 323 30.34 16.75 -6.79
N GLU A 324 30.19 17.93 -6.22
CA GLU A 324 30.98 19.14 -6.60
C GLU A 324 32.44 18.98 -6.23
N MET A 325 32.77 18.43 -5.05
CA MET A 325 34.13 18.22 -4.58
C MET A 325 34.85 17.06 -5.33
N THR A 326 34.11 16.02 -5.69
CA THR A 326 34.71 14.76 -6.14
C THR A 326 34.34 14.31 -7.54
N GLY A 327 33.27 14.84 -8.12
CA GLY A 327 32.64 14.30 -9.33
C GLY A 327 31.74 13.07 -9.08
N ILE A 328 31.71 12.50 -7.85
CA ILE A 328 31.02 11.26 -7.50
C ILE A 328 29.53 11.54 -7.25
N LYS A 329 28.67 11.16 -8.19
CA LYS A 329 27.20 11.37 -8.09
C LYS A 329 26.51 10.13 -7.53
N VAL A 330 26.24 10.11 -6.24
CA VAL A 330 25.61 9.00 -5.53
C VAL A 330 24.44 9.45 -4.66
N SER A 331 23.72 8.50 -4.11
CA SER A 331 22.56 8.67 -3.22
C SER A 331 22.67 7.70 -2.03
N PRO A 332 21.87 7.85 -0.97
CA PRO A 332 21.86 6.89 0.15
C PRO A 332 21.67 5.43 -0.28
N HIS A 333 20.91 5.21 -1.34
CA HIS A 333 20.70 3.85 -1.85
C HIS A 333 21.95 3.28 -2.54
N ASP A 334 22.73 4.14 -3.16
CA ASP A 334 23.98 3.76 -3.80
C ASP A 334 25.06 3.44 -2.74
N LEU A 335 25.10 4.16 -1.59
CA LEU A 335 25.95 3.81 -0.43
C LEU A 335 25.63 2.41 0.13
N ARG A 336 24.34 2.10 0.25
CA ARG A 336 23.94 0.75 0.64
C ARG A 336 24.39 -0.32 -0.38
N ARG A 337 24.37 -0.01 -1.66
CA ARG A 337 24.92 -0.92 -2.70
C ARG A 337 26.40 -1.09 -2.54
N THR A 338 27.13 0.00 -2.29
CA THR A 338 28.56 -0.05 -2.00
C THR A 338 28.84 -0.98 -0.82
N PHE A 339 28.09 -0.85 0.29
CA PHE A 339 28.19 -1.77 1.42
C PHE A 339 27.98 -3.24 0.99
N ILE A 340 26.94 -3.52 0.20
CA ILE A 340 26.62 -4.88 -0.27
C ILE A 340 27.77 -5.42 -1.14
N THR A 341 28.32 -4.60 -2.04
CA THR A 341 29.41 -5.00 -2.92
C THR A 341 30.69 -5.29 -2.12
N VAL A 342 31.04 -4.45 -1.14
CA VAL A 342 32.17 -4.69 -0.25
C VAL A 342 31.94 -5.93 0.61
N ALA A 343 30.74 -6.10 1.16
CA ALA A 343 30.39 -7.26 1.97
C ALA A 343 30.47 -8.57 1.19
N GLU A 344 30.10 -8.58 -0.10
CA GLU A 344 30.25 -9.74 -0.98
C GLU A 344 31.70 -10.15 -1.16
N SER A 345 32.62 -9.18 -1.20
CA SER A 345 34.08 -9.42 -1.31
C SER A 345 34.78 -9.67 0.03
N SER A 346 34.07 -9.65 1.16
CA SER A 346 34.64 -9.74 2.52
C SER A 346 34.65 -11.13 3.12
N ASP A 347 34.54 -12.17 2.32
CA ASP A 347 34.51 -13.58 2.77
C ASP A 347 33.52 -13.84 3.91
N ILE A 348 32.28 -13.40 3.70
CA ILE A 348 31.15 -13.70 4.58
C ILE A 348 30.11 -14.55 3.85
N SER A 349 29.37 -15.38 4.59
CA SER A 349 28.37 -16.24 3.95
C SER A 349 27.26 -15.38 3.31
N PRO A 350 26.69 -15.83 2.17
CA PRO A 350 25.56 -15.14 1.53
C PRO A 350 24.35 -14.96 2.48
N LEU A 351 24.19 -15.89 3.42
CA LEU A 351 23.13 -15.82 4.44
C LEU A 351 23.40 -14.71 5.46
N ALA A 352 24.66 -14.54 5.90
CA ALA A 352 25.05 -13.44 6.77
C ALA A 352 24.86 -12.08 6.06
N LEU A 353 25.24 -11.96 4.80
CA LEU A 353 25.03 -10.77 4.00
C LEU A 353 23.53 -10.42 3.91
N LYS A 354 22.68 -11.40 3.54
CA LYS A 354 21.22 -11.18 3.48
C LYS A 354 20.66 -10.72 4.83
N ALA A 355 21.15 -11.30 5.95
CA ALA A 355 20.71 -10.94 7.29
C ALA A 355 21.14 -9.51 7.66
N LEU A 356 22.41 -9.14 7.46
CA LEU A 356 22.93 -7.80 7.74
C LEU A 356 22.13 -6.71 7.01
N VAL A 357 21.77 -6.94 5.76
CA VAL A 357 21.01 -5.95 4.97
C VAL A 357 19.49 -6.13 5.07
N ASN A 358 18.98 -6.97 5.96
CA ASN A 358 17.54 -7.26 6.11
C ASN A 358 16.85 -7.56 4.76
N HIS A 359 17.48 -8.42 3.95
CA HIS A 359 16.84 -9.01 2.78
C HIS A 359 16.03 -10.24 3.18
N ALA A 360 15.02 -10.57 2.36
CA ALA A 360 14.29 -11.79 2.57
C ALA A 360 15.22 -13.00 2.41
N ILE A 361 15.32 -13.78 3.43
CA ILE A 361 15.89 -15.11 3.39
C ILE A 361 14.71 -15.99 2.96
N GLY A 362 14.62 -16.36 1.71
CA GLY A 362 13.47 -17.11 1.23
C GLY A 362 13.60 -17.49 -0.23
N GLY A 363 13.48 -18.80 -0.47
CA GLY A 363 13.54 -19.45 -1.78
C GLY A 363 14.13 -20.86 -1.70
N ASP A 364 14.92 -21.14 -0.67
CA ASP A 364 15.47 -22.45 -0.41
C ASP A 364 14.95 -22.99 0.93
N VAL A 365 14.52 -24.25 0.96
CA VAL A 365 13.97 -24.92 2.15
C VAL A 365 15.00 -24.90 3.28
N THR A 366 16.29 -25.00 2.97
CA THR A 366 17.40 -24.99 3.93
C THR A 366 17.59 -23.63 4.62
N GLU A 367 17.30 -22.53 3.96
CA GLU A 367 17.40 -21.17 4.52
C GLU A 367 16.41 -20.95 5.69
N GLY A 368 15.28 -21.67 5.73
CA GLY A 368 14.28 -21.59 6.79
C GLY A 368 14.71 -22.19 8.14
N TYR A 369 15.69 -23.08 8.12
CA TYR A 369 16.18 -23.78 9.32
C TYR A 369 17.35 -23.06 10.03
N VAL A 370 18.03 -22.14 9.35
CA VAL A 370 19.17 -21.44 9.94
C VAL A 370 18.70 -20.15 10.63
N GLN A 371 18.75 -20.17 11.96
CA GLN A 371 18.51 -18.96 12.76
C GLN A 371 19.78 -18.09 12.76
N MET A 372 19.69 -16.92 12.10
CA MET A 372 20.74 -15.91 12.15
C MET A 372 20.58 -15.03 13.39
N THR A 373 21.24 -15.43 14.47
CA THR A 373 21.29 -14.65 15.72
C THR A 373 22.26 -13.46 15.59
N VAL A 374 22.11 -12.47 16.44
CA VAL A 374 23.02 -11.30 16.47
C VAL A 374 24.47 -11.74 16.69
N GLU A 375 24.70 -12.72 17.55
CA GLU A 375 26.05 -13.23 17.83
C GLU A 375 26.74 -13.77 16.59
N ARG A 376 26.03 -14.50 15.75
CA ARG A 376 26.55 -15.02 14.48
C ARG A 376 26.84 -13.92 13.44
N LEU A 377 26.27 -12.73 13.63
CA LEU A 377 26.46 -11.60 12.71
C LEU A 377 27.59 -10.66 13.16
N ARG A 378 28.12 -10.78 14.38
CA ARG A 378 29.17 -9.88 14.89
C ARG A 378 30.44 -9.93 14.07
N GLU A 379 30.99 -11.12 13.89
CA GLU A 379 32.20 -11.32 13.09
C GLU A 379 31.98 -10.89 11.62
N PRO A 380 30.93 -11.34 10.89
CA PRO A 380 30.63 -10.84 9.56
C PRO A 380 30.51 -9.31 9.47
N ALA A 381 29.85 -8.67 10.43
CA ALA A 381 29.70 -7.21 10.44
C ALA A 381 31.07 -6.51 10.62
N GLN A 382 31.95 -7.05 11.48
CA GLN A 382 33.28 -6.51 11.70
C GLN A 382 34.19 -6.73 10.49
N LYS A 383 34.18 -7.92 9.87
CA LYS A 383 34.94 -8.19 8.63
C LYS A 383 34.61 -7.21 7.51
N VAL A 384 33.32 -6.93 7.29
CA VAL A 384 32.89 -5.93 6.31
C VAL A 384 33.37 -4.52 6.70
N CYS A 385 33.32 -4.19 7.99
CA CYS A 385 33.80 -2.91 8.51
C CYS A 385 35.32 -2.75 8.26
N ASP A 386 36.11 -3.76 8.58
CA ASP A 386 37.57 -3.74 8.44
C ASP A 386 37.96 -3.55 6.98
N ARG A 387 37.28 -4.30 6.08
CA ARG A 387 37.46 -4.13 4.66
C ARG A 387 37.08 -2.73 4.16
N MET A 388 35.99 -2.17 4.69
CA MET A 388 35.58 -0.81 4.34
C MET A 388 36.58 0.25 4.85
N ILE A 389 37.16 0.06 6.05
CA ILE A 389 38.21 0.91 6.60
C ILE A 389 39.43 0.93 5.64
N GLU A 390 39.89 -0.26 5.26
CA GLU A 390 40.99 -0.41 4.33
C GLU A 390 40.73 0.31 2.99
N LEU A 391 39.57 0.04 2.39
CA LEU A 391 39.17 0.63 1.10
C LEU A 391 38.93 2.14 1.16
N CYS A 392 38.54 2.69 2.31
CA CYS A 392 38.39 4.13 2.53
C CYS A 392 39.73 4.82 2.86
N GLY A 393 40.82 4.08 3.09
CA GLY A 393 42.11 4.63 3.55
C GLY A 393 42.04 5.26 4.95
N ILE A 394 41.22 4.69 5.83
CA ILE A 394 41.04 5.20 7.20
C ILE A 394 42.17 4.68 8.06
N GLU A 395 43.02 5.57 8.56
CA GLU A 395 44.08 5.23 9.54
C GLU A 395 43.41 4.91 10.90
N MET A 396 43.59 3.68 11.37
CA MET A 396 43.16 3.29 12.72
C MET A 396 44.27 3.65 13.72
N PRO A 397 43.93 4.27 14.86
CA PRO A 397 44.88 4.50 15.94
C PRO A 397 45.55 3.16 16.34
N GLN A 398 46.86 3.13 16.45
CA GLN A 398 47.67 1.91 16.69
C GLN A 398 47.35 1.18 18.02
N GLU A 399 46.60 1.78 18.95
CA GLU A 399 46.16 1.14 20.21
C GLU A 399 45.10 0.05 20.06
N ALA A 400 44.31 0.06 18.96
CA ALA A 400 43.28 -0.95 18.72
C ALA A 400 43.83 -2.28 18.17
N ALA A 401 44.98 -2.24 17.51
CA ALA A 401 45.61 -3.43 16.93
C ALA A 401 46.21 -4.38 17.99
N ARG A 402 46.58 -3.85 19.19
CA ARG A 402 47.19 -4.63 20.27
C ARG A 402 46.21 -5.39 21.16
N MET A 403 44.92 -5.07 21.08
CA MET A 403 43.87 -5.76 21.88
C MET A 403 43.23 -6.96 21.14
N GLY A 404 43.41 -7.08 19.82
CA GLY A 404 42.94 -8.24 19.03
C GLY A 404 43.84 -9.47 19.07
N GLU A 405 45.08 -9.32 19.55
CA GLU A 405 46.06 -10.45 19.65
C GLU A 405 46.12 -11.11 21.02
N ARG A 406 45.27 -10.68 21.98
CA ARG A 406 45.21 -11.26 23.32
C ARG A 406 43.75 -11.56 23.73
N GLY A 407 43.13 -12.49 23.02
CA GLY A 407 41.80 -12.98 23.36
C GLY A 407 41.55 -14.35 22.77
#